data_815925731d4d09c49a6824303a4e0d15
#
_entry.id   815925731d4d09c49a6824303a4e0d15
#
_cell.length_a   1.000
_cell.length_b   1.000
_cell.length_c   1.000
_cell.angle_alpha   90.00
_cell.angle_beta   90.00
_cell.angle_gamma   90.00
#
_symmetry.space_group_name_H-M   'P 1'
#
loop_
_entity.id
_entity.type
_entity.pdbx_description
1 polymer ?
#
loop_
_entity_poly.entity_id
_entity_poly.type
_entity_poly.pdbx_seq_one_letter_code
_entity_poly.pdbx_strand_id
1 'polypeptide(L)'
;MHKSITSKRYIIKAIPIENRRPIELSSTMKPHPLSYMELPYDPEYSLYNNRMTPERLNNVSDDEQYWAVRQKVILRNTGQFPVEISGPDAKSFANLIFARDLSRVTVGRCLYNFALYHNGNIITDGIMLRLAEDKFWMVQADGELF
;
A
#
# COMPACT_ATOMS: atom_id res chain seq x y z
N MET A 1 10.65 -34.28 5.60
CA MET A 1 11.13 -33.84 4.29
C MET A 1 10.89 -32.34 4.17
N HIS A 2 11.88 -31.52 4.54
CA HIS A 2 11.80 -30.07 4.43
C HIS A 2 12.08 -29.67 2.97
N LYS A 3 11.08 -29.13 2.27
CA LYS A 3 11.32 -28.48 0.98
C LYS A 3 12.03 -27.15 1.24
N SER A 4 13.28 -27.08 0.79
CA SER A 4 14.06 -25.86 0.73
C SER A 4 13.32 -24.85 -0.17
N ILE A 5 12.87 -23.73 0.42
CA ILE A 5 12.36 -22.59 -0.33
C ILE A 5 13.57 -21.83 -0.86
N THR A 6 13.92 -22.06 -2.10
CA THR A 6 14.92 -21.26 -2.80
C THR A 6 14.37 -19.83 -3.00
N SER A 7 14.83 -18.90 -2.18
CA SER A 7 14.50 -17.49 -2.33
C SER A 7 15.10 -16.97 -3.63
N LYS A 8 14.28 -16.54 -4.57
CA LYS A 8 14.75 -15.77 -5.72
C LYS A 8 15.22 -14.39 -5.21
N ARG A 9 16.52 -14.17 -5.24
CA ARG A 9 17.09 -12.85 -4.93
C ARG A 9 16.88 -11.96 -6.16
N TYR A 10 16.17 -10.86 -5.99
CA TYR A 10 16.08 -9.81 -7.00
C TYR A 10 17.15 -8.77 -6.68
N ILE A 11 18.12 -8.65 -7.57
CA ILE A 11 19.13 -7.58 -7.48
C ILE A 11 18.58 -6.42 -8.31
N ILE A 12 18.14 -5.37 -7.67
CA ILE A 12 17.90 -4.10 -8.34
C ILE A 12 19.27 -3.44 -8.49
N LYS A 13 19.81 -3.43 -9.72
CA LYS A 13 20.96 -2.61 -10.01
C LYS A 13 20.50 -1.16 -10.03
N ALA A 14 20.58 -0.49 -8.89
CA ALA A 14 20.58 0.95 -8.89
C ALA A 14 21.76 1.46 -9.71
N ILE A 15 21.60 2.57 -10.42
CA ILE A 15 22.70 3.29 -11.05
C ILE A 15 23.77 3.48 -9.97
N PRO A 16 25.03 3.07 -10.21
CA PRO A 16 26.05 3.06 -9.18
C PRO A 16 26.33 4.49 -8.71
N ILE A 17 25.79 4.84 -7.56
CA ILE A 17 26.31 5.94 -6.76
C ILE A 17 27.38 5.29 -5.89
N GLU A 18 28.61 5.69 -6.07
CA GLU A 18 29.76 5.19 -5.34
C GLU A 18 29.44 5.21 -3.83
N ASN A 19 29.47 4.03 -3.19
CA ASN A 19 29.22 3.74 -1.78
C ASN A 19 27.81 3.35 -1.33
N ARG A 20 26.81 3.15 -2.18
CA ARG A 20 25.55 2.55 -1.74
C ARG A 20 25.61 1.03 -1.80
N ARG A 21 25.31 0.37 -0.68
CA ARG A 21 25.16 -1.07 -0.64
C ARG A 21 23.91 -1.46 -1.45
N PRO A 22 23.96 -2.51 -2.29
CA PRO A 22 22.78 -3.01 -2.97
C PRO A 22 21.74 -3.44 -1.92
N ILE A 23 20.48 -3.03 -2.10
CA ILE A 23 19.38 -3.48 -1.25
C ILE A 23 19.04 -4.90 -1.69
N GLU A 24 19.34 -5.87 -0.83
CA GLU A 24 18.88 -7.25 -1.02
C GLU A 24 17.43 -7.34 -0.54
N LEU A 25 16.51 -7.58 -1.47
CA LEU A 25 15.11 -7.80 -1.14
C LEU A 25 14.89 -9.25 -0.71
N SER A 26 14.23 -9.45 0.41
CA SER A 26 13.76 -10.77 0.83
C SER A 26 12.58 -11.22 -0.06
N SER A 27 12.22 -12.50 -0.01
CA SER A 27 11.06 -13.04 -0.73
C SER A 27 9.72 -12.40 -0.33
N THR A 28 9.69 -11.70 0.81
CA THR A 28 8.52 -11.01 1.35
C THR A 28 8.45 -9.54 0.92
N MET A 29 9.58 -8.95 0.53
CA MET A 29 9.63 -7.57 0.03
C MET A 29 9.54 -7.56 -1.50
N LYS A 30 8.57 -6.85 -2.04
CA LYS A 30 8.35 -6.78 -3.49
C LYS A 30 8.52 -5.36 -4.00
N PRO A 31 9.21 -5.18 -5.14
CA PRO A 31 9.15 -3.90 -5.84
C PRO A 31 7.71 -3.65 -6.31
N HIS A 32 7.32 -2.41 -6.38
CA HIS A 32 6.07 -2.04 -7.03
C HIS A 32 6.18 -2.28 -8.55
N PRO A 33 5.11 -2.72 -9.24
CA PRO A 33 5.15 -2.95 -10.69
C PRO A 33 5.63 -1.75 -11.52
N LEU A 34 5.45 -0.52 -11.02
CA LEU A 34 5.85 0.71 -11.70
C LEU A 34 7.19 1.29 -11.20
N SER A 35 7.91 0.57 -10.34
CA SER A 35 9.19 1.08 -9.78
C SER A 35 10.24 1.40 -10.86
N TYR A 36 10.17 0.76 -12.04
CA TYR A 36 11.05 1.06 -13.17
C TYR A 36 10.91 2.52 -13.65
N MET A 37 9.75 3.16 -13.44
CA MET A 37 9.52 4.57 -13.80
C MET A 37 10.20 5.54 -12.83
N GLU A 38 10.52 5.08 -11.63
CA GLU A 38 11.14 5.87 -10.57
C GLU A 38 12.67 5.87 -10.66
N LEU A 39 13.25 4.80 -11.21
CA LEU A 39 14.71 4.59 -11.29
C LEU A 39 15.49 5.76 -11.89
N PRO A 40 15.03 6.45 -12.98
CA PRO A 40 15.73 7.60 -13.54
C PRO A 40 15.88 8.79 -12.59
N TYR A 41 15.07 8.83 -11.55
CA TYR A 41 15.02 9.93 -10.58
C TYR A 41 15.83 9.66 -9.31
N ASP A 42 16.65 8.60 -9.27
CA ASP A 42 17.47 8.18 -8.12
C ASP A 42 16.64 8.12 -6.82
N PRO A 43 15.67 7.17 -6.73
CA PRO A 43 14.76 7.12 -5.60
C PRO A 43 15.43 6.60 -4.33
N GLU A 44 15.08 7.19 -3.20
CA GLU A 44 15.25 6.60 -1.88
C GLU A 44 13.97 5.87 -1.50
N TYR A 45 14.10 4.59 -1.08
CA TYR A 45 12.97 3.75 -0.77
C TYR A 45 12.86 3.47 0.73
N SER A 46 11.64 3.45 1.22
CA SER A 46 11.27 2.82 2.49
C SER A 46 10.38 1.60 2.26
N LEU A 47 10.07 0.91 3.34
CA LEU A 47 9.12 -0.18 3.34
C LEU A 47 7.77 0.32 3.82
N TYR A 48 6.74 -0.01 3.04
CA TYR A 48 5.36 0.21 3.42
C TYR A 48 4.53 -0.99 2.96
N ASN A 49 3.88 -1.70 3.88
CA ASN A 49 3.14 -2.94 3.59
C ASN A 49 3.96 -3.97 2.79
N ASN A 50 5.20 -4.24 3.20
CA ASN A 50 6.14 -5.14 2.51
C ASN A 50 6.43 -4.78 1.05
N ARG A 51 6.18 -3.53 0.65
CA ARG A 51 6.53 -3.00 -0.66
C ARG A 51 7.53 -1.85 -0.52
N MET A 52 8.43 -1.80 -1.50
CA MET A 52 9.31 -0.65 -1.64
C MET A 52 8.50 0.54 -2.15
N THR A 53 8.47 1.60 -1.35
CA THR A 53 7.77 2.84 -1.68
C THR A 53 8.78 3.98 -1.74
N PRO A 54 8.83 4.78 -2.81
CA PRO A 54 9.77 5.88 -2.90
C PRO A 54 9.36 6.98 -1.90
N GLU A 55 10.31 7.37 -1.07
CA GLU A 55 10.16 8.50 -0.16
C GLU A 55 10.67 9.79 -0.77
N ARG A 56 11.76 9.69 -1.53
CA ARG A 56 12.43 10.82 -2.14
C ARG A 56 12.94 10.47 -3.54
N LEU A 57 12.94 11.46 -4.42
CA LEU A 57 13.52 11.39 -5.75
C LEU A 57 14.69 12.40 -5.81
N ASN A 58 15.94 11.93 -5.69
CA ASN A 58 17.10 12.79 -5.51
C ASN A 58 17.44 13.66 -6.75
N ASN A 59 17.08 13.19 -7.94
CA ASN A 59 17.30 13.93 -9.18
C ASN A 59 16.23 14.97 -9.49
N VAL A 60 15.27 15.19 -8.57
CA VAL A 60 14.21 16.20 -8.71
C VAL A 60 14.21 17.05 -7.45
N SER A 61 14.23 18.37 -7.58
CA SER A 61 14.21 19.27 -6.42
C SER A 61 12.89 19.15 -5.63
N ASP A 62 12.95 19.40 -4.34
CA ASP A 62 11.74 19.37 -3.48
C ASP A 62 10.69 20.38 -3.96
N ASP A 63 11.11 21.54 -4.44
CA ASP A 63 10.22 22.55 -5.04
C ASP A 63 9.53 22.04 -6.30
N GLU A 64 10.26 21.37 -7.19
CA GLU A 64 9.69 20.81 -8.40
C GLU A 64 8.68 19.71 -8.09
N GLN A 65 8.99 18.81 -7.13
CA GLN A 65 8.07 17.79 -6.67
C GLN A 65 6.82 18.42 -6.05
N TYR A 66 6.98 19.42 -5.18
CA TYR A 66 5.86 20.12 -4.55
C TYR A 66 4.93 20.79 -5.58
N TRP A 67 5.50 21.56 -6.51
CA TRP A 67 4.70 22.24 -7.50
C TRP A 67 4.08 21.32 -8.54
N ALA A 68 4.71 20.18 -8.83
CA ALA A 68 4.09 19.15 -9.67
C ALA A 68 2.78 18.63 -9.04
N VAL A 69 2.79 18.34 -7.74
CA VAL A 69 1.57 17.92 -7.00
C VAL A 69 0.48 19.02 -7.04
N ARG A 70 0.87 20.28 -6.96
CA ARG A 70 -0.07 21.41 -6.85
C ARG A 70 -0.64 21.87 -8.20
N GLN A 71 0.11 21.73 -9.27
CA GLN A 71 -0.19 22.37 -10.56
C GLN A 71 -0.31 21.38 -11.73
N LYS A 72 0.09 20.13 -11.55
CA LYS A 72 0.11 19.09 -12.59
C LYS A 72 -0.58 17.84 -12.10
N VAL A 73 -0.60 16.81 -12.93
CA VAL A 73 -0.99 15.44 -12.56
C VAL A 73 0.27 14.68 -12.19
N ILE A 74 0.24 14.00 -11.05
CA ILE A 74 1.29 13.10 -10.63
C ILE A 74 0.75 11.68 -10.48
N LEU A 75 1.60 10.68 -10.72
CA LEU A 75 1.38 9.30 -10.34
C LEU A 75 2.30 8.98 -9.17
N ARG A 76 1.71 8.63 -8.04
CA ARG A 76 2.46 8.21 -6.86
C ARG A 76 2.29 6.71 -6.64
N ASN A 77 3.41 6.02 -6.50
CA ASN A 77 3.43 4.68 -5.99
C ASN A 77 3.11 4.69 -4.48
N THR A 78 2.10 3.93 -4.08
CA THR A 78 1.77 3.70 -2.66
C THR A 78 1.74 2.19 -2.40
N GLY A 79 2.26 1.75 -1.27
CA GLY A 79 2.29 0.34 -0.90
C GLY A 79 0.96 -0.19 -0.32
N GLN A 80 -0.15 0.50 -0.51
CA GLN A 80 -1.44 0.08 0.07
C GLN A 80 -1.95 -1.21 -0.55
N PHE A 81 -2.52 -2.08 0.31
CA PHE A 81 -3.14 -3.33 -0.10
C PHE A 81 -4.67 -3.23 0.00
N PRO A 82 -5.39 -3.35 -1.10
CA PRO A 82 -6.82 -3.55 -1.04
C PRO A 82 -7.14 -4.98 -0.58
N VAL A 83 -8.01 -5.10 0.42
CA VAL A 83 -8.60 -6.36 0.86
C VAL A 83 -10.04 -6.39 0.38
N GLU A 84 -10.42 -7.42 -0.36
CA GLU A 84 -11.79 -7.61 -0.81
C GLU A 84 -12.59 -8.40 0.23
N ILE A 85 -13.78 -7.88 0.56
CA ILE A 85 -14.80 -8.56 1.36
C ILE A 85 -16.01 -8.72 0.44
N SER A 86 -16.35 -9.94 0.07
CA SER A 86 -17.45 -10.19 -0.87
C SER A 86 -18.31 -11.39 -0.46
N GLY A 87 -19.55 -11.39 -0.91
CA GLY A 87 -20.55 -12.44 -0.63
C GLY A 87 -21.79 -11.91 0.08
N PRO A 88 -22.83 -12.76 0.26
CA PRO A 88 -24.11 -12.33 0.78
C PRO A 88 -24.04 -11.68 2.17
N ASP A 89 -23.06 -12.08 2.99
CA ASP A 89 -22.85 -11.57 4.33
C ASP A 89 -21.79 -10.47 4.43
N ALA A 90 -21.23 -10.01 3.31
CA ALA A 90 -20.11 -9.06 3.28
C ALA A 90 -20.40 -7.79 4.09
N LYS A 91 -21.60 -7.25 3.98
CA LYS A 91 -22.00 -6.03 4.71
C LYS A 91 -22.07 -6.24 6.20
N SER A 92 -22.69 -7.32 6.65
CA SER A 92 -22.82 -7.64 8.10
C SER A 92 -21.47 -7.97 8.69
N PHE A 93 -20.64 -8.74 7.97
CA PHE A 93 -19.28 -9.08 8.37
C PHE A 93 -18.40 -7.82 8.46
N ALA A 94 -18.44 -6.94 7.47
CA ALA A 94 -17.66 -5.71 7.49
C ALA A 94 -18.11 -4.77 8.65
N ASN A 95 -19.42 -4.67 8.94
CA ASN A 95 -19.91 -3.92 10.08
C ASN A 95 -19.51 -4.52 11.45
N LEU A 96 -19.20 -5.80 11.50
CA LEU A 96 -18.70 -6.44 12.74
C LEU A 96 -17.24 -6.06 13.02
N ILE A 97 -16.43 -5.89 11.98
CA ILE A 97 -14.99 -5.64 12.08
C ILE A 97 -14.67 -4.16 12.18
N PHE A 98 -15.32 -3.34 11.37
CA PHE A 98 -14.98 -1.93 11.22
C PHE A 98 -15.89 -1.04 12.06
N ALA A 99 -15.29 0.01 12.63
CA ALA A 99 -15.93 0.85 13.63
C ALA A 99 -17.06 1.74 13.09
N ARG A 100 -16.97 2.16 11.82
CA ARG A 100 -18.01 3.03 11.24
C ARG A 100 -19.07 2.20 10.52
N ASP A 101 -20.33 2.59 10.70
CA ASP A 101 -21.50 1.94 10.10
C ASP A 101 -21.48 2.01 8.56
N LEU A 102 -21.36 0.85 7.92
CA LEU A 102 -21.36 0.69 6.47
C LEU A 102 -22.78 0.61 5.88
N SER A 103 -23.81 0.55 6.72
CA SER A 103 -25.21 0.48 6.25
C SER A 103 -25.62 1.72 5.47
N ARG A 104 -25.00 2.85 5.77
CA ARG A 104 -25.25 4.15 5.13
C ARG A 104 -24.39 4.43 3.91
N VAL A 105 -23.44 3.55 3.59
CA VAL A 105 -22.57 3.71 2.43
C VAL A 105 -23.23 3.11 1.21
N THR A 106 -23.62 3.95 0.26
CA THR A 106 -24.21 3.48 -1.01
C THR A 106 -23.14 2.95 -1.96
N VAL A 107 -23.53 2.10 -2.91
CA VAL A 107 -22.64 1.59 -3.96
C VAL A 107 -21.98 2.75 -4.73
N GLY A 108 -20.70 2.63 -4.99
CA GLY A 108 -19.87 3.67 -5.62
C GLY A 108 -19.39 4.77 -4.67
N ARG A 109 -19.66 4.66 -3.37
CA ARG A 109 -19.15 5.58 -2.34
C ARG A 109 -18.08 4.92 -1.49
N CYS A 110 -17.31 5.78 -0.83
CA CYS A 110 -16.29 5.36 0.12
C CYS A 110 -16.40 6.20 1.41
N LEU A 111 -15.80 5.67 2.45
CA LEU A 111 -15.58 6.37 3.71
C LEU A 111 -14.25 5.93 4.33
N TYR A 112 -13.67 6.81 5.12
CA TYR A 112 -12.54 6.46 5.98
C TYR A 112 -13.05 5.61 7.16
N ASN A 113 -12.40 4.47 7.41
CA ASN A 113 -12.77 3.53 8.44
C ASN A 113 -11.55 2.94 9.14
N PHE A 114 -11.75 2.29 10.25
CA PHE A 114 -10.69 1.64 11.01
C PHE A 114 -11.21 0.38 11.69
N ALA A 115 -10.32 -0.58 11.87
CA ALA A 115 -10.56 -1.78 12.67
C ALA A 115 -9.92 -1.61 14.04
N LEU A 116 -10.55 -2.17 15.06
CA LEU A 116 -10.15 -2.03 16.45
C LEU A 116 -9.92 -3.39 17.10
N TYR A 117 -8.93 -3.45 17.98
CA TYR A 117 -8.82 -4.52 18.97
C TYR A 117 -9.95 -4.41 20.00
N HIS A 118 -10.18 -5.49 20.77
CA HIS A 118 -11.17 -5.53 21.83
C HIS A 118 -10.95 -4.50 22.94
N ASN A 119 -9.73 -4.01 23.10
CA ASN A 119 -9.36 -2.95 24.04
C ASN A 119 -9.54 -1.53 23.48
N GLY A 120 -10.02 -1.39 22.23
CA GLY A 120 -10.23 -0.13 21.55
C GLY A 120 -9.02 0.46 20.83
N ASN A 121 -7.86 -0.20 20.87
CA ASN A 121 -6.69 0.23 20.09
C ASN A 121 -6.91 -0.02 18.60
N ILE A 122 -6.34 0.84 17.76
CA ILE A 122 -6.43 0.71 16.30
C ILE A 122 -5.55 -0.44 15.83
N ILE A 123 -6.13 -1.37 15.04
CA ILE A 123 -5.40 -2.39 14.30
C ILE A 123 -4.88 -1.79 13.00
N THR A 124 -5.78 -1.19 12.24
CA THR A 124 -5.48 -0.52 10.97
C THR A 124 -6.58 0.49 10.64
N ASP A 125 -6.25 1.42 9.76
CA ASP A 125 -7.16 2.39 9.21
C ASP A 125 -7.05 2.44 7.69
N GLY A 126 -7.99 3.10 7.04
CA GLY A 126 -7.94 3.24 5.59
C GLY A 126 -9.28 3.63 4.98
N ILE A 127 -9.38 3.47 3.68
CA ILE A 127 -10.58 3.80 2.91
C ILE A 127 -11.36 2.52 2.60
N MET A 128 -12.59 2.48 3.09
CA MET A 128 -13.56 1.46 2.73
C MET A 128 -14.38 1.92 1.52
N LEU A 129 -14.33 1.17 0.42
CA LEU A 129 -15.12 1.42 -0.79
C LEU A 129 -16.22 0.38 -0.89
N ARG A 130 -17.44 0.79 -1.22
CA ARG A 130 -18.52 -0.12 -1.57
C ARG A 130 -18.64 -0.24 -3.08
N LEU A 131 -18.24 -1.37 -3.64
CA LEU A 131 -18.19 -1.62 -5.09
C LEU A 131 -19.49 -2.19 -5.63
N ALA A 132 -20.19 -3.01 -4.82
CA ALA A 132 -21.50 -3.58 -5.10
C ALA A 132 -22.29 -3.73 -3.81
N GLU A 133 -23.51 -4.27 -3.88
CA GLU A 133 -24.33 -4.50 -2.69
C GLU A 133 -23.66 -5.43 -1.67
N ASP A 134 -22.95 -6.43 -2.18
CA ASP A 134 -22.28 -7.50 -1.44
C ASP A 134 -20.75 -7.50 -1.62
N LYS A 135 -20.16 -6.35 -2.05
CA LYS A 135 -18.72 -6.24 -2.31
C LYS A 135 -18.15 -4.93 -1.78
N PHE A 136 -17.13 -5.07 -0.95
CA PHE A 136 -16.36 -3.98 -0.37
C PHE A 136 -14.86 -4.18 -0.60
N TRP A 137 -14.14 -3.08 -0.74
CA TRP A 137 -12.69 -3.05 -0.63
C TRP A 137 -12.28 -2.20 0.55
N MET A 138 -11.42 -2.74 1.40
CA MET A 138 -10.69 -1.96 2.39
C MET A 138 -9.29 -1.70 1.86
N VAL A 139 -9.01 -0.45 1.53
CA VAL A 139 -7.67 0.01 1.15
C VAL A 139 -7.01 0.52 2.41
N GLN A 140 -6.29 -0.36 3.07
CA GLN A 140 -5.72 -0.11 4.40
C GLN A 140 -4.37 0.59 4.32
N ALA A 141 -4.08 1.37 5.36
CA ALA A 141 -2.76 1.86 5.66
C ALA A 141 -1.83 0.72 6.10
N ASP A 142 -0.64 1.04 6.60
CA ASP A 142 0.27 0.04 7.13
C ASP A 142 -0.35 -0.64 8.36
N GLY A 143 -0.49 -1.96 8.30
CA GLY A 143 -1.12 -2.74 9.36
C GLY A 143 -1.43 -4.17 8.94
N GLU A 144 -1.39 -5.07 9.90
CA GLU A 144 -1.70 -6.49 9.70
C GLU A 144 -3.15 -6.77 10.08
N LEU A 145 -4.06 -6.75 9.13
CA LEU A 145 -5.45 -7.13 9.37
C LEU A 145 -5.69 -8.62 9.12
N PHE A 146 -4.80 -9.28 8.36
CA PHE A 146 -4.91 -10.69 7.98
C PHE A 146 -3.54 -11.34 7.86
#